data_cfd073a8f129f0b93690612c01adce1e
#
_entry.id   cfd073a8f129f0b93690612c01adce1e
#
_cell.length_a   1.000
_cell.length_b   1.000
_cell.length_c   1.000
_cell.angle_alpha   90.00
_cell.angle_beta   90.00
_cell.angle_gamma   90.00
#
_symmetry.space_group_name_H-M   'P 1'
#
loop_
_entity.id
_entity.type
_entity.pdbx_description
1 polymer ?
#
loop_
_entity_poly.entity_id
_entity_poly.type
_entity_poly.pdbx_seq_one_letter_code
_entity_poly.pdbx_strand_id
1 'polypeptide(L)'
;MKYACVLTAMLSGLFMGCSEQKSEPLPDLPPIEIPADVFGFYSGRLPCDNCKQRVVNMDLFNDGKAMVVESILKDSVNVDVDTLRGTFVYADSIVKVSLSDNSVRWEFKRDKVGNLAFMKLGDVYHDADGMKAVLIRFYKKIKK
;
A
#
# COMPACT_ATOMS: atom_id res chain seq x y z
N MET A 1 -41.37 -40.50 -64.67
CA MET A 1 -39.93 -40.19 -64.58
C MET A 1 -39.72 -39.57 -63.23
N LYS A 2 -39.02 -40.29 -62.47
CA LYS A 2 -38.99 -40.10 -61.00
C LYS A 2 -37.53 -39.85 -60.62
N TYR A 3 -37.31 -38.72 -60.11
CA TYR A 3 -36.00 -38.43 -59.44
C TYR A 3 -36.21 -38.14 -57.96
N ALA A 4 -35.88 -39.13 -57.19
CA ALA A 4 -35.83 -38.98 -55.73
C ALA A 4 -34.52 -38.31 -55.37
N CYS A 5 -34.60 -37.09 -54.88
CA CYS A 5 -33.47 -36.44 -54.20
C CYS A 5 -33.43 -36.91 -52.77
N VAL A 6 -32.43 -37.74 -52.47
CA VAL A 6 -32.07 -38.07 -51.11
C VAL A 6 -31.24 -36.91 -50.57
N LEU A 7 -31.84 -36.10 -49.75
CA LEU A 7 -31.15 -35.08 -49.00
C LEU A 7 -30.51 -35.73 -47.77
N THR A 8 -29.25 -36.02 -47.84
CA THR A 8 -28.45 -36.44 -46.70
C THR A 8 -28.10 -35.18 -45.90
N ALA A 9 -28.84 -34.98 -44.84
CA ALA A 9 -28.51 -33.93 -43.86
C ALA A 9 -27.23 -34.35 -43.11
N MET A 10 -26.13 -33.76 -43.45
CA MET A 10 -24.92 -33.81 -42.62
C MET A 10 -25.10 -32.84 -41.44
N LEU A 11 -25.43 -33.41 -40.29
CA LEU A 11 -25.42 -32.70 -39.01
C LEU A 11 -23.96 -32.51 -38.60
N SER A 12 -23.36 -31.41 -39.03
CA SER A 12 -22.06 -31.00 -38.53
C SER A 12 -22.22 -30.48 -37.10
N GLY A 13 -21.97 -31.36 -36.14
CA GLY A 13 -21.88 -30.97 -34.75
C GLY A 13 -20.69 -30.04 -34.52
N LEU A 14 -21.00 -28.77 -34.37
CA LEU A 14 -20.06 -27.79 -33.82
C LEU A 14 -19.86 -28.11 -32.34
N PHE A 15 -18.87 -28.93 -32.06
CA PHE A 15 -18.31 -28.97 -30.71
C PHE A 15 -17.57 -27.66 -30.49
N MET A 16 -18.23 -26.67 -29.91
CA MET A 16 -17.56 -25.60 -29.22
C MET A 16 -16.87 -26.23 -28.02
N GLY A 17 -15.63 -26.65 -28.20
CA GLY A 17 -14.71 -26.95 -27.11
C GLY A 17 -14.50 -25.68 -26.33
N CYS A 18 -15.19 -25.53 -25.18
CA CYS A 18 -14.70 -24.67 -24.13
C CYS A 18 -13.34 -25.22 -23.74
N SER A 19 -12.27 -24.64 -24.26
CA SER A 19 -10.97 -24.83 -23.69
C SER A 19 -11.02 -24.18 -22.31
N GLU A 20 -11.21 -25.02 -21.29
CA GLU A 20 -10.83 -24.65 -19.94
C GLU A 20 -9.36 -24.26 -20.00
N GLN A 21 -9.09 -22.94 -20.03
CA GLN A 21 -7.78 -22.45 -19.71
C GLN A 21 -7.52 -22.87 -18.28
N LYS A 22 -6.82 -23.99 -18.14
CA LYS A 22 -6.20 -24.39 -16.91
C LYS A 22 -5.27 -23.24 -16.55
N SER A 23 -5.73 -22.35 -15.66
CA SER A 23 -4.91 -21.30 -15.09
C SER A 23 -3.76 -22.03 -14.41
N GLU A 24 -2.57 -21.95 -14.99
CA GLU A 24 -1.37 -22.41 -14.29
C GLU A 24 -1.32 -21.69 -12.96
N PRO A 25 -1.15 -22.43 -11.84
CA PRO A 25 -0.96 -21.77 -10.56
C PRO A 25 0.25 -20.84 -10.73
N LEU A 26 0.04 -19.55 -10.46
CA LEU A 26 1.12 -18.58 -10.39
C LEU A 26 2.20 -19.16 -9.48
N PRO A 27 3.48 -19.14 -9.87
CA PRO A 27 4.54 -19.61 -9.01
C PRO A 27 4.38 -18.89 -7.66
N ASP A 28 4.35 -19.67 -6.58
CA ASP A 28 4.33 -19.13 -5.23
C ASP A 28 5.55 -18.23 -5.08
N LEU A 29 5.33 -16.92 -5.23
CA LEU A 29 6.34 -15.94 -4.88
C LEU A 29 6.64 -16.14 -3.38
N PRO A 30 7.90 -16.26 -3.00
CA PRO A 30 8.24 -16.37 -1.60
C PRO A 30 7.57 -15.22 -0.83
N PRO A 31 6.96 -15.49 0.33
CA PRO A 31 6.34 -14.45 1.12
C PRO A 31 7.39 -13.35 1.35
N ILE A 32 7.03 -12.10 1.04
CA ILE A 32 7.89 -10.97 1.32
C ILE A 32 7.99 -10.89 2.84
N GLU A 33 9.09 -11.39 3.39
CA GLU A 33 9.35 -11.29 4.82
C GLU A 33 9.66 -9.84 5.15
N ILE A 34 8.68 -9.16 5.76
CA ILE A 34 8.88 -7.83 6.30
C ILE A 34 9.68 -7.99 7.60
N PRO A 35 10.86 -7.36 7.74
CA PRO A 35 11.63 -7.45 8.97
C PRO A 35 10.81 -7.01 10.19
N ALA A 36 10.91 -7.76 11.28
CA ALA A 36 10.13 -7.50 12.50
C ALA A 36 10.35 -6.11 13.09
N ASP A 37 11.46 -5.50 12.80
CA ASP A 37 11.82 -4.16 13.24
C ASP A 37 11.22 -3.02 12.38
N VAL A 38 10.47 -3.37 11.31
CA VAL A 38 9.66 -2.42 10.55
C VAL A 38 8.28 -2.23 11.19
N PHE A 39 7.75 -3.26 11.87
CA PHE A 39 6.47 -3.15 12.56
C PHE A 39 6.55 -2.23 13.77
N GLY A 40 5.48 -1.55 14.07
CA GLY A 40 5.36 -0.74 15.27
C GLY A 40 4.72 0.62 15.04
N PHE A 41 4.82 1.45 16.06
CA PHE A 41 4.23 2.78 16.08
C PHE A 41 5.25 3.84 15.71
N TYR A 42 4.85 4.73 14.83
CA TYR A 42 5.63 5.85 14.33
C TYR A 42 4.85 7.14 14.50
N SER A 43 5.53 8.22 14.84
CA SER A 43 4.90 9.54 14.96
C SER A 43 5.83 10.65 14.52
N GLY A 44 5.29 11.67 13.90
CA GLY A 44 6.05 12.83 13.48
C GLY A 44 5.23 13.84 12.71
N ARG A 45 5.92 14.89 12.27
CA ARG A 45 5.34 15.95 11.44
C ARG A 45 5.67 15.70 9.98
N LEU A 46 4.66 15.82 9.13
CA LEU A 46 4.83 15.79 7.68
C LEU A 46 4.61 17.17 7.07
N PRO A 47 5.11 17.39 5.84
CA PRO A 47 4.87 18.63 5.11
C PRO A 47 3.39 18.93 4.95
N CYS A 48 3.06 20.21 4.97
CA CYS A 48 1.69 20.69 4.86
C CYS A 48 1.65 21.90 3.95
N ASP A 49 1.01 21.75 2.79
CA ASP A 49 0.99 22.81 1.79
C ASP A 49 0.03 23.96 2.13
N ASN A 50 -1.10 23.67 2.81
CA ASN A 50 -2.16 24.64 3.13
C ASN A 50 -2.62 24.54 4.59
N CYS A 51 -1.72 24.24 5.50
CA CYS A 51 -2.05 24.18 6.91
C CYS A 51 -0.84 24.60 7.76
N LYS A 52 -1.05 24.88 9.02
CA LYS A 52 0.03 25.27 9.94
C LYS A 52 0.87 24.07 10.37
N GLN A 53 0.23 22.91 10.55
CA GLN A 53 0.89 21.71 11.03
C GLN A 53 0.13 20.47 10.63
N ARG A 54 0.86 19.43 10.30
CA ARG A 54 0.34 18.09 10.04
C ARG A 54 1.12 17.09 10.87
N VAL A 55 0.44 16.41 11.77
CA VAL A 55 1.01 15.34 12.59
C VAL A 55 0.44 14.01 12.11
N VAL A 56 1.31 13.03 11.95
CA VAL A 56 0.93 11.68 11.55
C VAL A 56 1.38 10.70 12.61
N ASN A 57 0.43 9.92 13.10
CA ASN A 57 0.64 8.76 13.95
C ASN A 57 0.30 7.51 13.14
N MET A 58 1.26 6.61 12.99
CA MET A 58 1.12 5.44 12.12
C MET A 58 1.48 4.16 12.84
N ASP A 59 0.59 3.19 12.80
CA ASP A 59 0.84 1.81 13.23
C ASP A 59 1.02 0.92 12.01
N LEU A 60 2.14 0.21 11.95
CA LEU A 60 2.43 -0.82 10.96
C LEU A 60 2.34 -2.19 11.63
N PHE A 61 1.40 -3.01 11.17
CA PHE A 61 1.12 -4.32 11.74
C PHE A 61 1.84 -5.44 11.00
N ASN A 62 2.09 -6.54 11.68
CA ASN A 62 2.80 -7.70 11.13
C ASN A 62 2.00 -8.46 10.04
N ASP A 63 0.73 -8.17 9.88
CA ASP A 63 -0.13 -8.70 8.82
C ASP A 63 -0.14 -7.83 7.54
N GLY A 64 0.74 -6.83 7.46
CA GLY A 64 0.84 -5.91 6.32
C GLY A 64 -0.21 -4.79 6.33
N LYS A 65 -1.01 -4.68 7.39
CA LYS A 65 -1.97 -3.58 7.55
C LYS A 65 -1.30 -2.36 8.14
N ALA A 66 -1.84 -1.20 7.79
CA ALA A 66 -1.45 0.09 8.34
C ALA A 66 -2.69 0.83 8.87
N MET A 67 -2.53 1.49 10.01
CA MET A 67 -3.50 2.43 10.53
C MET A 67 -2.81 3.78 10.76
N VAL A 68 -3.40 4.82 10.22
CA VAL A 68 -2.82 6.17 10.29
C VAL A 68 -3.84 7.12 10.88
N VAL A 69 -3.45 7.82 11.93
CA VAL A 69 -4.21 8.95 12.47
C VAL A 69 -3.50 10.22 12.05
N GLU A 70 -4.15 11.02 11.23
CA GLU A 70 -3.66 12.27 10.71
C GLU A 70 -4.36 13.43 11.40
N SER A 71 -3.60 14.34 11.97
CA SER A 71 -4.12 15.56 12.61
C SER A 71 -3.60 16.78 11.86
N ILE A 72 -4.50 17.54 11.27
CA ILE A 72 -4.19 18.72 10.47
C ILE A 72 -4.68 19.97 11.20
N LEU A 73 -3.74 20.83 11.59
CA LEU A 73 -4.02 22.13 12.17
C LEU A 73 -4.10 23.15 11.03
N LYS A 74 -5.30 23.57 10.66
CA LYS A 74 -5.55 24.54 9.58
C LYS A 74 -5.22 25.96 10.01
N ASP A 75 -5.68 26.34 11.18
CA ASP A 75 -5.43 27.65 11.80
C ASP A 75 -5.17 27.47 13.32
N SER A 76 -5.21 28.53 14.09
CA SER A 76 -4.86 28.47 15.52
C SER A 76 -5.86 27.67 16.39
N VAL A 77 -7.03 27.31 15.85
CA VAL A 77 -8.15 26.71 16.61
C VAL A 77 -8.70 25.43 15.97
N ASN A 78 -8.67 25.35 14.62
CA ASN A 78 -9.31 24.26 13.89
C ASN A 78 -8.35 23.10 13.62
N VAL A 79 -8.62 21.98 14.25
CA VAL A 79 -7.89 20.72 14.04
C VAL A 79 -8.83 19.70 13.40
N ASP A 80 -8.47 19.22 12.23
CA ASP A 80 -9.13 18.07 11.61
C ASP A 80 -8.34 16.80 11.97
N VAL A 81 -9.06 15.76 12.39
CA VAL A 81 -8.47 14.46 12.72
C VAL A 81 -9.14 13.39 11.87
N ASP A 82 -8.35 12.70 11.08
CA ASP A 82 -8.78 11.58 10.26
C ASP A 82 -8.07 10.28 10.67
N THR A 83 -8.81 9.17 10.66
CA THR A 83 -8.26 7.84 10.84
C THR A 83 -8.36 7.08 9.52
N LEU A 84 -7.22 6.79 8.94
CA LEU A 84 -7.09 6.11 7.66
C LEU A 84 -6.60 4.68 7.88
N ARG A 85 -7.17 3.75 7.15
CA ARG A 85 -6.76 2.34 7.17
C ARG A 85 -6.31 1.91 5.79
N GLY A 86 -5.31 1.08 5.75
CA GLY A 86 -4.76 0.58 4.51
C GLY A 86 -3.79 -0.56 4.73
N THR A 87 -2.91 -0.72 3.78
CA THR A 87 -1.85 -1.73 3.79
C THR A 87 -0.51 -1.07 3.54
N PHE A 88 0.56 -1.77 3.84
CA PHE A 88 1.88 -1.31 3.48
C PHE A 88 2.72 -2.44 2.88
N VAL A 89 3.71 -2.07 2.09
CA VAL A 89 4.76 -2.94 1.59
C VAL A 89 6.11 -2.37 1.97
N TYR A 90 7.08 -3.26 2.17
CA TYR A 90 8.46 -2.89 2.48
C TYR A 90 9.39 -3.57 1.49
N ALA A 91 10.17 -2.77 0.77
CA ALA A 91 11.21 -3.25 -0.13
C ALA A 91 12.32 -2.21 -0.25
N ASP A 92 13.56 -2.64 -0.34
CA ASP A 92 14.73 -1.76 -0.55
C ASP A 92 14.82 -0.59 0.46
N SER A 93 14.50 -0.86 1.72
CA SER A 93 14.41 0.14 2.79
C SER A 93 13.31 1.20 2.60
N ILE A 94 12.36 0.97 1.71
CA ILE A 94 11.24 1.86 1.45
C ILE A 94 9.96 1.22 1.97
N VAL A 95 9.22 1.98 2.77
CA VAL A 95 7.85 1.67 3.21
C VAL A 95 6.89 2.46 2.35
N LYS A 96 5.98 1.78 1.66
CA LYS A 96 4.89 2.39 0.90
C LYS A 96 3.57 2.06 1.56
N VAL A 97 2.83 3.08 1.95
CA VAL A 97 1.52 2.95 2.58
C VAL A 97 0.44 3.28 1.56
N SER A 98 -0.45 2.33 1.33
CA SER A 98 -1.58 2.45 0.42
C SER A 98 -2.89 2.44 1.18
N LEU A 99 -3.85 3.27 0.75
CA LEU A 99 -5.20 3.28 1.29
C LEU A 99 -6.05 2.14 0.70
N SER A 100 -7.30 2.06 1.14
CA SER A 100 -8.25 1.03 0.72
C SER A 100 -8.55 0.98 -0.78
N ASP A 101 -8.28 2.05 -1.53
CA ASP A 101 -8.37 2.12 -2.98
C ASP A 101 -7.11 1.66 -3.71
N ASN A 102 -6.12 1.11 -2.98
CA ASN A 102 -4.79 0.72 -3.46
C ASN A 102 -3.92 1.88 -3.99
N SER A 103 -4.33 3.12 -3.81
CA SER A 103 -3.46 4.26 -4.11
C SER A 103 -2.35 4.38 -3.07
N VAL A 104 -1.10 4.58 -3.52
CA VAL A 104 0.00 4.88 -2.62
C VAL A 104 -0.19 6.30 -2.08
N ARG A 105 -0.38 6.41 -0.77
CA ARG A 105 -0.59 7.69 -0.10
C ARG A 105 0.72 8.29 0.37
N TRP A 106 1.60 7.46 0.95
CA TRP A 106 2.88 7.90 1.49
C TRP A 106 3.99 6.91 1.17
N GLU A 107 5.17 7.45 0.92
CA GLU A 107 6.39 6.70 0.82
C GLU A 107 7.40 7.22 1.83
N PHE A 108 8.09 6.30 2.48
CA PHE A 108 9.11 6.61 3.48
C PHE A 108 10.36 5.78 3.25
N LYS A 109 11.50 6.39 3.41
CA LYS A 109 12.79 5.70 3.46
C LYS A 109 13.16 5.41 4.90
N ARG A 110 13.38 4.15 5.22
CA ARG A 110 13.81 3.74 6.55
C ARG A 110 15.29 4.06 6.74
N ASP A 111 15.63 4.71 7.84
CA ASP A 111 17.01 5.01 8.22
C ASP A 111 17.63 3.85 9.03
N LYS A 112 18.91 4.00 9.37
CA LYS A 112 19.69 2.97 10.10
C LYS A 112 19.20 2.74 11.54
N VAL A 113 18.52 3.71 12.13
CA VAL A 113 17.97 3.62 13.50
C VAL A 113 16.50 3.23 13.51
N GLY A 114 15.92 3.01 12.34
CA GLY A 114 14.54 2.52 12.19
C GLY A 114 13.47 3.58 12.08
N ASN A 115 13.82 4.87 11.96
CA ASN A 115 12.86 5.92 11.66
C ASN A 115 12.50 5.96 10.17
N LEU A 116 11.40 6.63 9.85
CA LEU A 116 10.86 6.72 8.50
C LEU A 116 10.97 8.17 7.99
N ALA A 117 11.90 8.43 7.09
CA ALA A 117 12.04 9.72 6.42
C ALA A 117 11.03 9.81 5.26
N PHE A 118 10.20 10.85 5.28
CA PHE A 118 9.20 11.08 4.23
C PHE A 118 9.84 11.30 2.87
N MET A 119 9.25 10.69 1.84
CA MET A 119 9.70 10.82 0.46
C MET A 119 8.66 11.57 -0.37
N LYS A 120 9.15 12.39 -1.28
CA LYS A 120 8.35 13.09 -2.28
C LYS A 120 9.04 12.96 -3.64
N LEU A 121 8.30 12.55 -4.65
CA LEU A 121 8.81 12.37 -6.01
C LEU A 121 10.06 11.46 -6.10
N GLY A 122 10.10 10.40 -5.31
CA GLY A 122 11.19 9.42 -5.34
C GLY A 122 12.41 9.76 -4.48
N ASP A 123 12.46 10.95 -3.88
CA ASP A 123 13.57 11.39 -3.04
C ASP A 123 13.12 11.69 -1.61
N VAL A 124 14.06 11.63 -0.67
CA VAL A 124 13.81 12.06 0.71
C VAL A 124 13.50 13.56 0.72
N TYR A 125 12.35 13.90 1.28
CA TYR A 125 11.90 15.29 1.38
C TYR A 125 12.77 16.09 2.38
N HIS A 126 13.13 17.29 1.96
CA HIS A 126 13.76 18.30 2.81
C HIS A 126 12.95 19.59 2.74
N ASP A 127 12.76 20.23 3.86
CA ASP A 127 12.12 21.55 3.91
C ASP A 127 13.07 22.67 3.45
N ALA A 128 12.62 23.92 3.54
CA ALA A 128 13.40 25.10 3.13
C ALA A 128 14.70 25.27 3.95
N ASP A 129 14.73 24.75 5.16
CA ASP A 129 15.90 24.78 6.07
C ASP A 129 16.80 23.55 5.91
N GLY A 130 16.47 22.66 4.96
CA GLY A 130 17.20 21.42 4.71
C GLY A 130 16.89 20.30 5.70
N MET A 131 15.88 20.44 6.56
CA MET A 131 15.47 19.44 7.53
C MET A 131 14.58 18.37 6.91
N LYS A 132 14.82 17.12 7.27
CA LYS A 132 14.00 15.98 6.85
C LYS A 132 12.71 15.93 7.67
N ALA A 133 11.60 15.62 7.00
CA ALA A 133 10.39 15.22 7.69
C ALA A 133 10.50 13.73 8.06
N VAL A 134 10.50 13.41 9.35
CA VAL A 134 10.76 12.07 9.86
C VAL A 134 9.68 11.64 10.83
N LEU A 135 9.15 10.43 10.64
CA LEU A 135 8.38 9.73 11.64
C LEU A 135 9.31 8.93 12.54
N ILE A 136 9.34 9.25 13.80
CA ILE A 136 10.17 8.59 14.81
C ILE A 136 9.47 7.31 15.26
N ARG A 137 10.22 6.22 15.32
CA ARG A 137 9.72 4.95 15.84
C ARG A 137 9.71 4.95 17.35
N PHE A 138 8.56 4.60 17.93
CA PHE A 138 8.40 4.44 19.38
C PHE A 138 8.44 2.96 19.76
N TYR A 139 9.35 2.62 20.64
CA TYR A 139 9.46 1.29 21.21
C TYR A 139 8.59 1.19 22.46
N LYS A 140 7.63 0.27 22.48
CA LYS A 140 6.91 -0.04 23.72
C LYS A 140 7.91 -0.66 24.70
N LYS A 141 8.16 -0.01 25.83
CA LYS A 141 8.85 -0.66 26.96
C LYS A 141 7.96 -1.80 27.43
N ILE A 142 8.39 -3.02 27.19
CA ILE A 142 7.76 -4.19 27.83
C ILE A 142 8.15 -4.09 29.31
N LYS A 143 7.20 -3.72 30.15
CA LYS A 143 7.36 -3.89 31.59
C LYS A 143 7.43 -5.39 31.86
N LYS A 144 8.62 -5.86 32.29
CA LYS A 144 8.77 -7.21 32.85
C LYS A 144 8.08 -7.29 34.19
#